data_6c967c10637a202bd6ce677f53820618
#
_entry.id   6c967c10637a202bd6ce677f53820618
#
_cell.length_a   1.000
_cell.length_b   1.000
_cell.length_c   1.000
_cell.angle_alpha   90.00
_cell.angle_beta   90.00
_cell.angle_gamma   90.00
#
_symmetry.space_group_name_H-M   'P 1'
#
loop_
_entity.id
_entity.type
_entity.pdbx_description
1 polymer ?
#
loop_
_entity_poly.entity_id
_entity_poly.type
_entity_poly.pdbx_seq_one_letter_code
_entity_poly.pdbx_strand_id
1 'polypeptide(L)'
;VAHVLYHWRVHPGSTADGSADSKPYAIEAGRLALQRHFDALGVRGTVEESEMPFVYRMRYALPDPAPLVSIVIPTKDHVETLDACVMSIAQKATYANYEIVLVENNSEDPETFAYYETLPERVAEVSEGKGNARVVYWPGEFNYSQIINFGVKHAKGDYLLLLNNDTEVISPGFIEEMMGYLQRPDAGVVGAKLYYADHLVQHAGILVGVRGALAHANQDFSAKREGYLARAVRPGNFSAVTGACQMVRREV
;
A
#
# COMPACT_ATOMS: atom_id res chain seq x y z
N VAL A 1 24.56 -18.53 -13.13
CA VAL A 1 25.38 -18.88 -14.30
C VAL A 1 25.48 -17.62 -15.17
N ALA A 2 26.72 -17.16 -15.44
CA ALA A 2 26.99 -15.91 -16.17
C ALA A 2 26.91 -16.06 -17.72
N HIS A 3 26.53 -17.22 -18.22
CA HIS A 3 26.51 -17.50 -19.64
C HIS A 3 25.11 -17.93 -20.11
N VAL A 4 24.77 -17.60 -21.36
CA VAL A 4 23.56 -18.11 -22.03
C VAL A 4 23.86 -19.56 -22.43
N LEU A 5 23.23 -20.51 -21.75
CA LEU A 5 23.43 -21.94 -21.98
C LEU A 5 22.28 -22.59 -22.75
N TYR A 6 21.20 -21.87 -23.03
CA TYR A 6 20.01 -22.37 -23.64
C TYR A 6 19.32 -21.29 -24.48
N HIS A 7 18.87 -21.69 -25.69
CA HIS A 7 18.05 -20.85 -26.56
C HIS A 7 16.71 -21.52 -26.80
N TRP A 8 15.63 -20.86 -26.39
CA TRP A 8 14.29 -21.34 -26.63
C TRP A 8 13.81 -20.95 -28.02
N ARG A 9 13.54 -21.93 -28.85
CA ARG A 9 13.01 -21.69 -30.21
C ARG A 9 11.55 -21.26 -30.12
N VAL A 10 11.27 -20.05 -30.59
CA VAL A 10 9.90 -19.55 -30.77
C VAL A 10 9.35 -20.03 -32.09
N HIS A 11 8.14 -20.57 -32.08
CA HIS A 11 7.39 -20.93 -33.29
C HIS A 11 5.89 -20.74 -33.05
N PRO A 12 5.04 -20.58 -34.10
CA PRO A 12 3.60 -20.43 -33.93
C PRO A 12 3.00 -21.57 -33.09
N GLY A 13 2.18 -21.22 -32.08
CA GLY A 13 1.58 -22.16 -31.14
C GLY A 13 2.48 -22.62 -30.00
N SER A 14 3.72 -22.07 -29.86
CA SER A 14 4.53 -22.27 -28.65
C SER A 14 4.15 -21.28 -27.59
N THR A 15 4.32 -21.63 -26.31
CA THR A 15 4.14 -20.68 -25.19
C THR A 15 5.13 -19.51 -25.20
N ALA A 16 6.16 -19.60 -26.04
CA ALA A 16 7.19 -18.58 -26.17
C ALA A 16 6.86 -17.51 -27.24
N ASP A 17 5.79 -17.68 -28.03
CA ASP A 17 5.37 -16.66 -28.99
C ASP A 17 4.70 -15.46 -28.40
N GLY A 18 4.49 -15.47 -27.05
CA GLY A 18 3.92 -14.35 -26.31
C GLY A 18 2.40 -14.21 -26.44
N SER A 19 1.74 -15.07 -27.19
CA SER A 19 0.30 -15.06 -27.36
C SER A 19 -0.39 -15.81 -26.20
N ALA A 20 -1.23 -15.10 -25.43
CA ALA A 20 -2.10 -15.74 -24.44
C ALA A 20 -3.08 -16.73 -25.07
N ASP A 21 -3.38 -16.55 -26.36
CA ASP A 21 -4.32 -17.38 -27.14
C ASP A 21 -3.72 -18.71 -27.55
N SER A 22 -2.39 -18.84 -27.54
CA SER A 22 -1.75 -20.09 -27.98
C SER A 22 -2.01 -21.27 -27.04
N LYS A 23 -2.19 -21.00 -25.73
CA LYS A 23 -2.52 -22.01 -24.71
C LYS A 23 -3.37 -21.43 -23.57
N PRO A 24 -4.63 -21.09 -23.80
CA PRO A 24 -5.48 -20.45 -22.79
C PRO A 24 -5.66 -21.31 -21.54
N TYR A 25 -5.62 -22.63 -21.65
CA TYR A 25 -5.67 -23.55 -20.50
C TYR A 25 -4.51 -23.37 -19.51
N ALA A 26 -3.37 -22.82 -19.95
CA ALA A 26 -2.20 -22.66 -19.09
C ALA A 26 -2.39 -21.52 -18.07
N ILE A 27 -3.18 -20.50 -18.40
CA ILE A 27 -3.54 -19.41 -17.46
C ILE A 27 -4.37 -19.99 -16.31
N GLU A 28 -5.45 -20.72 -16.64
CA GLU A 28 -6.29 -21.33 -15.60
C GLU A 28 -5.54 -22.40 -14.80
N ALA A 29 -4.70 -23.22 -15.45
CA ALA A 29 -3.88 -24.20 -14.76
C ALA A 29 -2.91 -23.55 -13.76
N GLY A 30 -2.33 -22.40 -14.11
CA GLY A 30 -1.48 -21.61 -13.21
C GLY A 30 -2.26 -21.04 -12.02
N ARG A 31 -3.44 -20.49 -12.27
CA ARG A 31 -4.35 -19.99 -11.22
C ARG A 31 -4.72 -21.10 -10.23
N LEU A 32 -5.15 -22.26 -10.74
CA LEU A 32 -5.51 -23.41 -9.92
C LEU A 32 -4.32 -23.97 -9.14
N ALA A 33 -3.12 -23.97 -9.71
CA ALA A 33 -1.92 -24.43 -9.01
C ALA A 33 -1.61 -23.52 -7.81
N LEU A 34 -1.72 -22.20 -7.95
CA LEU A 34 -1.55 -21.25 -6.86
C LEU A 34 -2.68 -21.37 -5.81
N GLN A 35 -3.93 -21.55 -6.24
CA GLN A 35 -5.05 -21.76 -5.30
C GLN A 35 -4.84 -23.01 -4.46
N ARG A 36 -4.48 -24.14 -5.10
CA ARG A 36 -4.17 -25.40 -4.37
C ARG A 36 -3.01 -25.22 -3.39
N HIS A 37 -2.04 -24.39 -3.73
CA HIS A 37 -0.94 -24.07 -2.81
C HIS A 37 -1.44 -23.28 -1.60
N PHE A 38 -2.32 -22.29 -1.79
CA PHE A 38 -2.98 -21.59 -0.69
C PHE A 38 -3.75 -22.53 0.22
N ASP A 39 -4.56 -23.40 -0.37
CA ASP A 39 -5.37 -24.37 0.35
C ASP A 39 -4.49 -25.33 1.17
N ALA A 40 -3.39 -25.81 0.57
CA ALA A 40 -2.44 -26.71 1.24
C ALA A 40 -1.69 -26.05 2.41
N LEU A 41 -1.49 -24.72 2.36
CA LEU A 41 -0.88 -23.95 3.44
C LEU A 41 -1.91 -23.47 4.48
N GLY A 42 -3.19 -23.76 4.29
CA GLY A 42 -4.27 -23.25 5.14
C GLY A 42 -4.45 -21.73 5.04
N VAL A 43 -3.96 -21.11 3.97
CA VAL A 43 -4.13 -19.67 3.72
C VAL A 43 -5.53 -19.41 3.20
N ARG A 44 -6.32 -18.63 3.95
CA ARG A 44 -7.65 -18.21 3.50
C ARG A 44 -7.55 -17.10 2.47
N GLY A 45 -8.09 -17.33 1.29
CA GLY A 45 -8.06 -16.34 0.20
C GLY A 45 -8.33 -16.97 -1.17
N THR A 46 -8.34 -16.12 -2.18
CA THR A 46 -8.56 -16.51 -3.57
C THR A 46 -7.43 -16.04 -4.45
N VAL A 47 -7.16 -16.80 -5.50
CA VAL A 47 -6.23 -16.43 -6.55
C VAL A 47 -7.05 -16.03 -7.78
N GLU A 48 -6.90 -14.78 -8.19
CA GLU A 48 -7.59 -14.17 -9.33
C GLU A 48 -6.61 -13.98 -10.50
N GLU A 49 -7.14 -13.98 -11.71
CA GLU A 49 -6.39 -13.51 -12.87
C GLU A 49 -6.19 -11.99 -12.78
N SER A 50 -5.07 -11.50 -13.29
CA SER A 50 -4.84 -10.07 -13.43
C SER A 50 -5.08 -9.63 -14.89
N GLU A 51 -4.99 -8.33 -15.14
CA GLU A 51 -5.05 -7.79 -16.51
C GLU A 51 -3.90 -8.33 -17.41
N MET A 52 -2.82 -8.80 -16.79
CA MET A 52 -1.66 -9.35 -17.48
C MET A 52 -1.73 -10.87 -17.48
N PRO A 53 -1.72 -11.54 -18.65
CA PRO A 53 -1.69 -13.00 -18.73
C PRO A 53 -0.53 -13.61 -17.95
N PHE A 54 -0.79 -14.71 -17.25
CA PHE A 54 0.18 -15.44 -16.41
C PHE A 54 0.66 -14.67 -15.15
N VAL A 55 0.09 -13.51 -14.86
CA VAL A 55 0.24 -12.80 -13.58
C VAL A 55 -1.06 -12.94 -12.82
N TYR A 56 -0.97 -13.32 -11.54
CA TYR A 56 -2.13 -13.58 -10.70
C TYR A 56 -2.14 -12.66 -9.50
N ARG A 57 -3.33 -12.31 -9.04
CA ARG A 57 -3.55 -11.52 -7.83
C ARG A 57 -4.03 -12.43 -6.71
N MET A 58 -3.37 -12.34 -5.57
CA MET A 58 -3.76 -13.05 -4.37
C MET A 58 -4.63 -12.14 -3.50
N ARG A 59 -5.87 -12.54 -3.26
CA ARG A 59 -6.79 -11.89 -2.35
C ARG A 59 -6.85 -12.66 -1.05
N TYR A 60 -6.23 -12.15 -0.01
CA TYR A 60 -6.30 -12.73 1.33
C TYR A 60 -7.67 -12.41 1.95
N ALA A 61 -8.33 -13.42 2.54
CA ALA A 61 -9.50 -13.16 3.37
C ALA A 61 -9.07 -12.36 4.61
N LEU A 62 -9.79 -11.30 4.90
CA LEU A 62 -9.48 -10.47 6.06
C LEU A 62 -9.93 -11.16 7.36
N PRO A 63 -9.36 -10.77 8.51
CA PRO A 63 -9.86 -11.23 9.81
C PRO A 63 -11.32 -10.83 10.02
N ASP A 64 -12.06 -11.69 10.72
CA ASP A 64 -13.43 -11.42 11.14
C ASP A 64 -13.53 -11.72 12.64
N PRO A 65 -13.90 -10.75 13.47
CA PRO A 65 -14.32 -9.39 13.13
C PRO A 65 -13.21 -8.55 12.51
N ALA A 66 -13.59 -7.57 11.67
CA ALA A 66 -12.66 -6.66 11.01
C ALA A 66 -11.86 -5.84 12.04
N PRO A 67 -10.53 -5.95 12.12
CA PRO A 67 -9.72 -5.24 13.10
C PRO A 67 -9.71 -3.73 12.84
N LEU A 68 -9.49 -2.94 13.89
CA LEU A 68 -9.32 -1.49 13.72
C LEU A 68 -7.97 -1.17 13.06
N VAL A 69 -7.99 -0.32 12.05
CA VAL A 69 -6.79 0.25 11.43
C VAL A 69 -6.63 1.70 11.86
N SER A 70 -5.48 2.07 12.45
CA SER A 70 -5.15 3.46 12.75
C SER A 70 -4.24 4.02 11.67
N ILE A 71 -4.71 5.08 11.00
CA ILE A 71 -3.95 5.84 10.01
C ILE A 71 -3.31 7.01 10.72
N VAL A 72 -1.98 6.98 10.87
CA VAL A 72 -1.20 7.98 11.59
C VAL A 72 -0.58 8.94 10.58
N ILE A 73 -0.97 10.21 10.65
CA ILE A 73 -0.57 11.25 9.70
C ILE A 73 0.09 12.41 10.46
N PRO A 74 1.42 12.59 10.38
CA PRO A 74 2.07 13.79 10.89
C PRO A 74 1.75 14.97 9.98
N THR A 75 1.48 16.13 10.57
CA THR A 75 1.12 17.32 9.79
C THR A 75 1.59 18.60 10.47
N LYS A 76 1.88 19.60 9.66
CA LYS A 76 2.11 20.98 10.08
C LYS A 76 1.59 21.90 8.99
N ASP A 77 0.65 22.79 9.32
CA ASP A 77 0.05 23.74 8.37
C ASP A 77 -0.44 23.09 7.06
N HIS A 78 -0.49 23.84 5.95
CA HIS A 78 -0.86 23.33 4.61
C HIS A 78 -2.20 22.59 4.56
N VAL A 79 -3.27 23.25 5.02
CA VAL A 79 -4.63 22.70 5.13
C VAL A 79 -5.13 22.09 3.83
N GLU A 80 -4.90 22.73 2.68
CA GLU A 80 -5.35 22.21 1.37
C GLU A 80 -4.76 20.83 1.05
N THR A 81 -3.46 20.66 1.30
CA THR A 81 -2.77 19.38 1.07
C THR A 81 -3.28 18.31 2.04
N LEU A 82 -3.42 18.67 3.31
CA LEU A 82 -3.94 17.77 4.33
C LEU A 82 -5.39 17.37 4.04
N ASP A 83 -6.23 18.31 3.63
CA ASP A 83 -7.64 18.05 3.29
C ASP A 83 -7.75 17.09 2.11
N ALA A 84 -6.97 17.30 1.05
CA ALA A 84 -6.91 16.38 -0.10
C ALA A 84 -6.55 14.96 0.34
N CYS A 85 -5.55 14.81 1.21
CA CYS A 85 -5.14 13.52 1.76
C CYS A 85 -6.30 12.86 2.56
N VAL A 86 -6.80 13.54 3.59
CA VAL A 86 -7.80 12.97 4.50
C VAL A 86 -9.12 12.72 3.81
N MET A 87 -9.60 13.65 2.96
CA MET A 87 -10.85 13.47 2.24
C MET A 87 -10.73 12.37 1.18
N SER A 88 -9.57 12.18 0.54
CA SER A 88 -9.38 11.06 -0.36
C SER A 88 -9.52 9.69 0.33
N ILE A 89 -9.08 9.58 1.58
CA ILE A 89 -9.28 8.39 2.41
C ILE A 89 -10.77 8.21 2.71
N ALA A 90 -11.40 9.25 3.27
CA ALA A 90 -12.80 9.19 3.68
C ALA A 90 -13.76 8.85 2.53
N GLN A 91 -13.51 9.41 1.34
CA GLN A 91 -14.34 9.20 0.15
C GLN A 91 -14.15 7.83 -0.49
N LYS A 92 -12.90 7.33 -0.51
CA LYS A 92 -12.55 6.18 -1.36
C LYS A 92 -12.36 4.89 -0.59
N ALA A 93 -11.99 4.92 0.71
CA ALA A 93 -11.73 3.69 1.46
C ALA A 93 -12.97 2.80 1.52
N THR A 94 -12.80 1.54 1.12
CA THR A 94 -13.84 0.50 1.22
C THR A 94 -13.86 -0.16 2.59
N TYR A 95 -12.75 -0.13 3.31
CA TYR A 95 -12.63 -0.69 4.64
C TYR A 95 -13.47 0.10 5.65
N ALA A 96 -14.24 -0.59 6.49
CA ALA A 96 -15.28 0.04 7.32
C ALA A 96 -14.88 0.23 8.80
N ASN A 97 -13.65 -0.04 9.19
CA ASN A 97 -13.21 0.08 10.59
C ASN A 97 -11.82 0.70 10.69
N TYR A 98 -11.75 2.03 10.50
CA TYR A 98 -10.50 2.77 10.62
C TYR A 98 -10.67 4.05 11.42
N GLU A 99 -9.56 4.53 12.00
CA GLU A 99 -9.43 5.87 12.58
C GLU A 99 -8.27 6.60 11.93
N ILE A 100 -8.40 7.92 11.79
CA ILE A 100 -7.32 8.82 11.39
C ILE A 100 -6.81 9.54 12.63
N VAL A 101 -5.53 9.43 12.91
CA VAL A 101 -4.85 10.11 14.01
C VAL A 101 -3.91 11.13 13.38
N LEU A 102 -4.35 12.40 13.33
CA LEU A 102 -3.48 13.48 12.93
C LEU A 102 -2.55 13.84 14.08
N VAL A 103 -1.25 13.87 13.79
CA VAL A 103 -0.23 14.32 14.75
C VAL A 103 0.19 15.72 14.36
N GLU A 104 -0.41 16.69 15.02
CA GLU A 104 -0.13 18.12 14.85
C GLU A 104 1.28 18.43 15.35
N ASN A 105 2.09 19.12 14.54
CA ASN A 105 3.49 19.40 14.81
C ASN A 105 3.80 20.89 14.74
N ASN A 106 3.34 21.65 15.72
CA ASN A 106 3.63 23.08 15.88
C ASN A 106 3.21 23.94 14.67
N SER A 107 1.97 23.79 14.23
CA SER A 107 1.35 24.66 13.22
C SER A 107 1.24 26.10 13.75
N GLU A 108 1.32 27.04 12.83
CA GLU A 108 1.27 28.48 13.15
C GLU A 108 0.08 29.18 12.49
N ASP A 109 -0.50 28.56 11.46
CA ASP A 109 -1.63 29.11 10.72
C ASP A 109 -2.95 28.89 11.45
N PRO A 110 -3.71 29.94 11.80
CA PRO A 110 -5.02 29.82 12.42
C PRO A 110 -6.03 29.01 11.61
N GLU A 111 -5.92 28.98 10.29
CA GLU A 111 -6.77 28.18 9.41
C GLU A 111 -6.62 26.69 9.69
N THR A 112 -5.40 26.26 10.02
CA THR A 112 -5.10 24.87 10.39
C THR A 112 -5.89 24.43 11.62
N PHE A 113 -5.94 25.26 12.65
CA PHE A 113 -6.69 24.96 13.87
C PHE A 113 -8.21 24.96 13.62
N ALA A 114 -8.72 25.92 12.84
CA ALA A 114 -10.13 25.94 12.45
C ALA A 114 -10.52 24.69 11.64
N TYR A 115 -9.63 24.19 10.77
CA TYR A 115 -9.83 22.94 10.05
C TYR A 115 -9.92 21.74 11.01
N TYR A 116 -9.05 21.66 12.02
CA TYR A 116 -9.05 20.56 12.98
C TYR A 116 -10.36 20.46 13.79
N GLU A 117 -11.00 21.58 14.08
CA GLU A 117 -12.28 21.59 14.81
C GLU A 117 -13.41 20.90 14.03
N THR A 118 -13.42 21.03 12.70
CA THR A 118 -14.47 20.46 11.83
C THR A 118 -14.16 19.06 11.30
N LEU A 119 -12.89 18.66 11.40
CA LEU A 119 -12.40 17.44 10.78
C LEU A 119 -13.12 16.14 11.20
N PRO A 120 -13.40 15.90 12.52
CA PRO A 120 -14.05 14.66 12.95
C PRO A 120 -15.44 14.48 12.31
N GLU A 121 -16.24 15.55 12.29
CA GLU A 121 -17.58 15.54 11.71
C GLU A 121 -17.53 15.33 10.19
N ARG A 122 -16.63 16.03 9.49
CA ARG A 122 -16.45 15.90 8.06
C ARG A 122 -16.01 14.49 7.65
N VAL A 123 -15.06 13.88 8.38
CA VAL A 123 -14.63 12.51 8.09
C VAL A 123 -15.77 11.52 8.33
N ALA A 124 -16.51 11.66 9.42
CA ALA A 124 -17.64 10.77 9.71
C ALA A 124 -18.74 10.88 8.65
N GLU A 125 -19.08 12.10 8.21
CA GLU A 125 -20.07 12.35 7.17
C GLU A 125 -19.61 11.77 5.81
N VAL A 126 -18.42 12.15 5.35
CA VAL A 126 -17.90 11.77 4.04
C VAL A 126 -17.64 10.27 3.93
N SER A 127 -17.21 9.63 5.02
CA SER A 127 -16.99 8.19 5.06
C SER A 127 -18.25 7.37 5.33
N GLU A 128 -19.42 8.01 5.49
CA GLU A 128 -20.67 7.36 5.85
C GLU A 128 -20.54 6.57 7.18
N GLY A 129 -19.74 7.08 8.11
CA GLY A 129 -19.50 6.46 9.41
C GLY A 129 -18.50 5.28 9.41
N LYS A 130 -17.84 4.98 8.30
CA LYS A 130 -16.80 3.93 8.22
C LYS A 130 -15.53 4.30 8.98
N GLY A 131 -15.20 5.60 9.04
CA GLY A 131 -14.03 6.13 9.68
C GLY A 131 -14.32 7.27 10.64
N ASN A 132 -13.38 7.53 11.52
CA ASN A 132 -13.37 8.72 12.37
C ASN A 132 -11.99 9.37 12.34
N ALA A 133 -11.91 10.64 12.80
CA ALA A 133 -10.65 11.36 12.86
C ALA A 133 -10.51 12.08 14.20
N ARG A 134 -9.28 12.26 14.64
CA ARG A 134 -8.92 13.10 15.79
C ARG A 134 -7.52 13.66 15.65
N VAL A 135 -7.26 14.74 16.35
CA VAL A 135 -5.98 15.41 16.38
C VAL A 135 -5.31 15.19 17.73
N VAL A 136 -4.01 14.91 17.71
CA VAL A 136 -3.15 14.84 18.88
C VAL A 136 -1.97 15.79 18.67
N TYR A 137 -1.60 16.53 19.72
CA TYR A 137 -0.64 17.62 19.63
C TYR A 137 0.73 17.19 20.13
N TRP A 138 1.71 17.14 19.21
CA TRP A 138 3.10 16.85 19.54
C TRP A 138 3.76 18.04 20.25
N PRO A 139 4.28 17.89 21.49
CA PRO A 139 4.78 19.01 22.27
C PRO A 139 6.25 19.39 22.01
N GLY A 140 6.94 18.63 21.18
CA GLY A 140 8.39 18.76 20.98
C GLY A 140 8.77 19.45 19.68
N GLU A 141 10.07 19.60 19.46
CA GLU A 141 10.62 20.00 18.18
C GLU A 141 10.39 18.95 17.11
N PHE A 142 10.54 19.32 15.84
CA PHE A 142 10.38 18.39 14.73
C PHE A 142 11.39 17.23 14.82
N ASN A 143 10.85 16.03 14.94
CA ASN A 143 11.58 14.77 14.78
C ASN A 143 10.60 13.72 14.27
N TYR A 144 10.73 13.34 13.00
CA TYR A 144 9.79 12.44 12.33
C TYR A 144 9.52 11.15 13.12
N SER A 145 10.58 10.47 13.57
CA SER A 145 10.43 9.20 14.29
C SER A 145 9.70 9.36 15.62
N GLN A 146 9.99 10.45 16.36
CA GLN A 146 9.33 10.73 17.62
C GLN A 146 7.86 11.12 17.43
N ILE A 147 7.54 11.90 16.38
CA ILE A 147 6.18 12.29 16.02
C ILE A 147 5.35 11.05 15.66
N ILE A 148 5.89 10.18 14.82
CA ILE A 148 5.22 8.91 14.45
C ILE A 148 5.00 8.04 15.70
N ASN A 149 6.03 7.85 16.53
CA ASN A 149 5.91 7.06 17.75
C ASN A 149 4.88 7.66 18.74
N PHE A 150 4.79 8.98 18.79
CA PHE A 150 3.77 9.66 19.58
C PHE A 150 2.36 9.39 19.02
N GLY A 151 2.15 9.51 17.73
CA GLY A 151 0.89 9.17 17.07
C GLY A 151 0.49 7.71 17.32
N VAL A 152 1.44 6.77 17.19
CA VAL A 152 1.22 5.35 17.46
C VAL A 152 0.78 5.07 18.89
N LYS A 153 1.32 5.79 19.89
CA LYS A 153 0.87 5.69 21.29
C LYS A 153 -0.58 6.12 21.50
N HIS A 154 -1.07 7.04 20.65
CA HIS A 154 -2.45 7.50 20.71
C HIS A 154 -3.39 6.68 19.80
N ALA A 155 -2.84 5.91 18.86
CA ALA A 155 -3.58 5.03 17.98
C ALA A 155 -4.15 3.82 18.76
N LYS A 156 -5.32 3.31 18.34
CA LYS A 156 -6.03 2.20 19.02
C LYS A 156 -6.08 0.92 18.19
N GLY A 157 -5.80 1.01 16.89
CA GLY A 157 -5.91 -0.11 15.95
C GLY A 157 -4.82 -1.16 16.14
N ASP A 158 -5.13 -2.39 15.76
CA ASP A 158 -4.18 -3.51 15.72
C ASP A 158 -3.23 -3.39 14.53
N TYR A 159 -3.65 -2.71 13.48
CA TYR A 159 -2.86 -2.35 12.31
C TYR A 159 -2.62 -0.85 12.27
N LEU A 160 -1.41 -0.46 11.97
CA LEU A 160 -0.96 0.92 11.92
C LEU A 160 -0.55 1.25 10.48
N LEU A 161 -1.26 2.18 9.84
CA LEU A 161 -0.89 2.74 8.55
C LEU A 161 -0.20 4.09 8.80
N LEU A 162 1.10 4.14 8.60
CA LEU A 162 1.88 5.39 8.65
C LEU A 162 1.80 6.05 7.28
N LEU A 163 1.31 7.28 7.23
CA LEU A 163 0.97 7.95 5.99
C LEU A 163 1.43 9.42 6.03
N ASN A 164 2.09 9.88 4.97
CA ASN A 164 2.36 11.30 4.81
C ASN A 164 1.08 12.08 4.49
N ASN A 165 1.04 13.35 4.88
CA ASN A 165 -0.10 14.25 4.67
C ASN A 165 -0.24 14.77 3.23
N ASP A 166 0.71 14.46 2.33
CA ASP A 166 0.74 14.86 0.91
C ASP A 166 0.42 13.69 -0.03
N THR A 167 -0.26 12.67 0.47
CA THR A 167 -0.67 11.49 -0.30
C THR A 167 -2.16 11.48 -0.58
N GLU A 168 -2.57 11.01 -1.75
CA GLU A 168 -3.97 10.82 -2.11
C GLU A 168 -4.25 9.37 -2.47
N VAL A 169 -5.38 8.86 -2.01
CA VAL A 169 -5.81 7.49 -2.30
C VAL A 169 -6.24 7.37 -3.77
N ILE A 170 -5.66 6.41 -4.49
CA ILE A 170 -6.06 6.04 -5.84
C ILE A 170 -6.96 4.80 -5.80
N SER A 171 -6.53 3.76 -5.11
CA SER A 171 -7.20 2.45 -5.07
C SER A 171 -8.09 2.31 -3.84
N PRO A 172 -9.41 2.15 -3.97
CA PRO A 172 -10.33 2.11 -2.82
C PRO A 172 -10.02 1.01 -1.79
N GLY A 173 -9.60 -0.18 -2.24
CA GLY A 173 -9.28 -1.32 -1.37
C GLY A 173 -7.84 -1.35 -0.85
N PHE A 174 -7.16 -0.21 -0.71
CA PHE A 174 -5.75 -0.15 -0.31
C PHE A 174 -5.49 -0.70 1.10
N ILE A 175 -6.41 -0.46 2.04
CA ILE A 175 -6.30 -0.97 3.42
C ILE A 175 -6.38 -2.49 3.42
N GLU A 176 -7.39 -3.05 2.75
CA GLU A 176 -7.62 -4.49 2.64
C GLU A 176 -6.46 -5.19 1.96
N GLU A 177 -5.92 -4.60 0.91
CA GLU A 177 -4.79 -5.16 0.18
C GLU A 177 -3.54 -5.22 1.07
N MET A 178 -3.19 -4.11 1.73
CA MET A 178 -2.01 -4.05 2.60
C MET A 178 -2.16 -4.98 3.81
N MET A 179 -3.32 -4.99 4.45
CA MET A 179 -3.64 -5.87 5.57
C MET A 179 -3.59 -7.34 5.17
N GLY A 180 -4.09 -7.67 3.97
CA GLY A 180 -4.06 -9.03 3.44
C GLY A 180 -2.65 -9.64 3.47
N TYR A 181 -1.67 -8.90 2.97
CA TYR A 181 -0.27 -9.34 2.99
C TYR A 181 0.33 -9.38 4.40
N LEU A 182 -0.08 -8.48 5.31
CA LEU A 182 0.42 -8.45 6.69
C LEU A 182 -0.08 -9.61 7.57
N GLN A 183 -1.10 -10.35 7.15
CA GLN A 183 -1.52 -11.56 7.87
C GLN A 183 -0.47 -12.68 7.79
N ARG A 184 0.46 -12.60 6.86
CA ARG A 184 1.57 -13.56 6.75
C ARG A 184 2.55 -13.35 7.92
N PRO A 185 2.98 -14.42 8.59
CA PRO A 185 3.89 -14.31 9.74
C PRO A 185 5.29 -13.79 9.35
N ASP A 186 5.68 -13.96 8.09
CA ASP A 186 6.96 -13.51 7.54
C ASP A 186 6.92 -12.06 6.99
N ALA A 187 5.76 -11.39 7.01
CA ALA A 187 5.60 -10.00 6.59
C ALA A 187 5.66 -9.06 7.80
N GLY A 188 6.73 -8.30 7.95
CA GLY A 188 6.87 -7.29 9.01
C GLY A 188 6.23 -5.95 8.64
N VAL A 189 6.37 -5.54 7.37
CA VAL A 189 5.85 -4.28 6.86
C VAL A 189 5.38 -4.44 5.41
N VAL A 190 4.31 -3.74 5.04
CA VAL A 190 3.82 -3.64 3.67
C VAL A 190 3.80 -2.19 3.24
N GLY A 191 4.48 -1.85 2.15
CA GLY A 191 4.46 -0.53 1.52
C GLY A 191 3.55 -0.51 0.29
N ALA A 192 2.84 0.60 0.10
CA ALA A 192 2.06 0.81 -1.12
C ALA A 192 2.97 1.20 -2.29
N LYS A 193 2.54 0.90 -3.51
CA LYS A 193 3.11 1.50 -4.71
C LYS A 193 2.60 2.93 -4.83
N LEU A 194 3.51 3.88 -4.98
CA LEU A 194 3.20 5.31 -5.05
C LEU A 194 3.53 5.87 -6.43
N TYR A 195 2.73 6.84 -6.84
CA TYR A 195 2.90 7.57 -8.10
C TYR A 195 3.07 9.06 -7.83
N TYR A 196 3.81 9.74 -8.68
CA TYR A 196 3.76 11.18 -8.81
C TYR A 196 2.46 11.63 -9.50
N ALA A 197 2.16 12.92 -9.46
CA ALA A 197 0.96 13.49 -10.08
C ALA A 197 0.91 13.29 -11.61
N ASP A 198 2.05 13.11 -12.27
CA ASP A 198 2.17 12.79 -13.70
C ASP A 198 2.04 11.29 -14.02
N HIS A 199 1.65 10.48 -13.04
CA HIS A 199 1.51 9.02 -13.12
C HIS A 199 2.83 8.25 -13.36
N LEU A 200 3.98 8.85 -13.09
CA LEU A 200 5.22 8.11 -12.99
C LEU A 200 5.34 7.45 -11.61
N VAL A 201 6.01 6.30 -11.56
CA VAL A 201 6.24 5.58 -10.30
C VAL A 201 7.19 6.38 -9.42
N GLN A 202 6.72 6.78 -8.23
CA GLN A 202 7.56 7.36 -7.19
C GLN A 202 8.22 6.24 -6.37
N HIS A 203 7.44 5.23 -5.98
CA HIS A 203 7.90 4.13 -5.13
C HIS A 203 7.27 2.80 -5.54
N ALA A 204 8.10 1.78 -5.64
CA ALA A 204 7.68 0.37 -5.80
C ALA A 204 8.67 -0.57 -5.08
N GLY A 205 9.08 -0.19 -3.86
CA GLY A 205 10.10 -0.87 -3.05
C GLY A 205 11.44 -0.15 -3.04
N ILE A 206 12.30 -0.47 -2.07
CA ILE A 206 13.64 0.09 -1.92
C ILE A 206 14.68 -1.01 -2.11
N LEU A 207 15.69 -0.71 -2.93
CA LEU A 207 16.87 -1.52 -3.16
C LEU A 207 18.03 -0.93 -2.36
N VAL A 208 18.66 -1.75 -1.51
CA VAL A 208 19.83 -1.36 -0.72
C VAL A 208 21.12 -1.66 -1.48
N GLY A 209 22.07 -0.75 -1.43
CA GLY A 209 23.42 -0.92 -2.01
C GLY A 209 23.52 -0.47 -3.47
N VAL A 210 22.48 0.08 -4.06
CA VAL A 210 22.56 0.65 -5.40
C VAL A 210 23.40 1.92 -5.37
N ARG A 211 24.53 1.92 -6.08
CA ARG A 211 25.53 3.02 -6.08
C ARG A 211 26.01 3.42 -4.66
N GLY A 212 26.03 2.46 -3.73
CA GLY A 212 26.45 2.72 -2.34
C GLY A 212 25.37 3.38 -1.47
N ALA A 213 24.15 3.50 -1.94
CA ALA A 213 23.03 4.15 -1.26
C ALA A 213 21.75 3.33 -1.33
N LEU A 214 20.62 3.97 -1.04
CA LEU A 214 19.27 3.45 -1.24
C LEU A 214 18.71 4.00 -2.56
N ALA A 215 17.92 3.17 -3.28
CA ALA A 215 17.25 3.60 -4.49
C ALA A 215 15.82 3.03 -4.53
N HIS A 216 14.88 3.82 -5.02
CA HIS A 216 13.53 3.34 -5.29
C HIS A 216 13.55 2.43 -6.52
N ALA A 217 12.94 1.26 -6.39
CA ALA A 217 12.77 0.33 -7.49
C ALA A 217 11.77 0.92 -8.51
N ASN A 218 12.08 0.79 -9.79
CA ASN A 218 11.24 1.24 -10.91
C ASN A 218 10.85 2.74 -10.85
N GLN A 219 11.59 3.57 -10.13
CA GLN A 219 11.33 5.02 -10.10
C GLN A 219 11.30 5.58 -11.52
N ASP A 220 10.42 6.56 -11.74
CA ASP A 220 10.18 7.24 -13.02
C ASP A 220 9.69 6.33 -14.16
N PHE A 221 9.33 5.07 -13.86
CA PHE A 221 8.62 4.24 -14.83
C PHE A 221 7.18 4.74 -15.00
N SER A 222 6.67 4.73 -16.22
CA SER A 222 5.24 4.90 -16.45
C SER A 222 4.45 3.86 -15.66
N ALA A 223 3.29 4.24 -15.13
CA ALA A 223 2.37 3.33 -14.41
C ALA A 223 2.03 2.07 -15.22
N LYS A 224 2.03 2.18 -16.55
CA LYS A 224 1.73 1.09 -17.49
C LYS A 224 2.93 0.17 -17.79
N ARG A 225 4.12 0.53 -17.33
CA ARG A 225 5.32 -0.27 -17.61
C ARG A 225 5.41 -1.45 -16.66
N GLU A 226 5.46 -2.64 -17.20
CA GLU A 226 5.47 -3.91 -16.45
C GLU A 226 6.80 -4.19 -15.73
N GLY A 227 7.89 -3.63 -16.25
CA GLY A 227 9.23 -3.91 -15.74
C GLY A 227 9.72 -5.32 -16.09
N TYR A 228 10.90 -5.66 -15.61
CA TYR A 228 11.50 -6.98 -15.84
C TYR A 228 10.68 -8.08 -15.14
N LEU A 229 10.17 -9.05 -15.90
CA LEU A 229 9.32 -10.13 -15.39
C LEU A 229 8.13 -9.64 -14.56
N ALA A 230 7.44 -8.60 -15.01
CA ALA A 230 6.29 -7.99 -14.36
C ALA A 230 6.56 -7.44 -12.92
N ARG A 231 7.83 -7.18 -12.56
CA ARG A 231 8.19 -6.73 -11.20
C ARG A 231 7.65 -5.35 -10.84
N ALA A 232 7.30 -4.53 -11.82
CA ALA A 232 6.72 -3.22 -11.58
C ALA A 232 5.21 -3.25 -11.33
N VAL A 233 4.54 -4.37 -11.57
CA VAL A 233 3.06 -4.49 -11.49
C VAL A 233 2.58 -5.59 -10.55
N ARG A 234 3.48 -6.34 -9.94
CA ARG A 234 3.15 -7.37 -8.96
C ARG A 234 3.78 -7.09 -7.59
N PRO A 235 3.18 -7.55 -6.49
CA PRO A 235 3.82 -7.52 -5.18
C PRO A 235 5.17 -8.24 -5.19
N GLY A 236 6.10 -7.77 -4.39
CA GLY A 236 7.43 -8.35 -4.28
C GLY A 236 8.07 -8.08 -2.92
N ASN A 237 9.06 -8.88 -2.57
CA ASN A 237 9.86 -8.67 -1.39
C ASN A 237 11.00 -7.70 -1.70
N PHE A 238 11.14 -6.69 -0.86
CA PHE A 238 12.17 -5.66 -0.96
C PHE A 238 12.91 -5.54 0.38
N SER A 239 14.09 -4.93 0.35
CA SER A 239 14.89 -4.71 1.56
C SER A 239 14.26 -3.67 2.49
N ALA A 240 13.48 -2.74 1.94
CA ALA A 240 12.76 -1.72 2.67
C ALA A 240 11.61 -1.15 1.81
N VAL A 241 10.72 -0.39 2.46
CA VAL A 241 9.67 0.40 1.83
C VAL A 241 9.76 1.86 2.31
N THR A 242 9.13 2.78 1.60
CA THR A 242 9.11 4.19 1.99
C THR A 242 8.21 4.44 3.20
N GLY A 243 8.60 5.38 4.06
CA GLY A 243 7.76 5.86 5.16
C GLY A 243 6.53 6.67 4.71
N ALA A 244 6.46 7.05 3.43
CA ALA A 244 5.34 7.86 2.92
C ALA A 244 3.98 7.11 2.96
N CYS A 245 3.99 5.78 2.82
CA CYS A 245 2.81 4.93 2.98
C CYS A 245 3.25 3.50 3.31
N GLN A 246 3.16 3.13 4.57
CA GLN A 246 3.51 1.78 5.03
C GLN A 246 2.57 1.32 6.14
N MET A 247 2.22 0.05 6.11
CA MET A 247 1.39 -0.58 7.14
C MET A 247 2.20 -1.63 7.91
N VAL A 248 2.01 -1.66 9.21
CA VAL A 248 2.62 -2.64 10.12
C VAL A 248 1.56 -3.18 11.10
N ARG A 249 1.79 -4.36 11.67
CA ARG A 249 1.04 -4.78 12.86
C ARG A 249 1.57 -4.03 14.08
N ARG A 250 0.71 -3.76 15.06
CA ARG A 250 1.12 -3.05 16.30
C ARG A 250 2.16 -3.81 17.11
N GLU A 251 2.19 -5.13 17.01
CA GLU A 251 3.12 -6.01 17.74
C GLU A 251 4.55 -6.04 17.17
N VAL A 252 4.75 -5.47 15.97
CA VAL A 252 6.04 -5.33 15.30
C VAL A 252 6.67 -3.99 15.64
#